data_9ab10e634357980a0f746f1e87264f86
#
_entry.id   9ab10e634357980a0f746f1e87264f86
#
_cell.length_a   1.000
_cell.length_b   1.000
_cell.length_c   1.000
_cell.angle_alpha   90.00
_cell.angle_beta   90.00
_cell.angle_gamma   90.00
#
_symmetry.space_group_name_H-M   'P 1'
#
loop_
_entity.id
_entity.type
_entity.pdbx_description
1 polymer ?
#
loop_
_entity_poly.entity_id
_entity_poly.type
_entity_poly.pdbx_seq_one_letter_code
_entity_poly.pdbx_strand_id
1 'polypeptide(L)'
;ELWRHLGPDTDVPAGDIGVGGREVGYMFGMYKKLTHEHTGTFTGKGLEFGGSLVRPEATGYGGLYFVKQMLATKGIDIAGKRIAISGFGNVAWGAASKATQLGAKVVTISGPDGYVYDPDGISGEKIDYMLELRASGEDIVAPYAEKYGVQFFPGKRPWEQKVDIALPCATQNELDEEDAKRLIENGVICVGEISNMGCRPEAIDLFIKHRIMYGPGKA
;
A
#
# COMPACT_ATOMS: atom_id res chain seq x y z
N GLU A 1 4.86 29.25 -9.90
CA GLU A 1 3.93 30.17 -9.19
C GLU A 1 3.55 29.68 -7.80
N LEU A 2 3.33 28.39 -7.58
CA LEU A 2 2.88 27.80 -6.30
C LEU A 2 3.78 28.16 -5.10
N TRP A 3 5.09 28.28 -5.32
CA TRP A 3 6.04 28.54 -4.23
C TRP A 3 5.69 29.79 -3.38
N ARG A 4 4.95 30.76 -3.95
CA ARG A 4 4.50 31.98 -3.25
C ARG A 4 3.42 31.71 -2.20
N HIS A 5 2.78 30.56 -2.29
CA HIS A 5 1.70 30.13 -1.40
C HIS A 5 2.16 29.02 -0.45
N LEU A 6 3.43 28.62 -0.50
CA LEU A 6 4.01 27.59 0.35
C LEU A 6 4.80 28.22 1.49
N GLY A 7 4.77 27.56 2.62
CA GLY A 7 5.54 27.99 3.79
C GLY A 7 5.23 27.11 5.00
N PRO A 8 6.06 27.18 6.05
CA PRO A 8 5.86 26.38 7.25
C PRO A 8 4.55 26.68 7.99
N ASP A 9 4.06 27.91 7.85
CA ASP A 9 2.85 28.42 8.50
C ASP A 9 1.70 28.72 7.49
N THR A 10 1.85 28.28 6.27
CA THR A 10 0.84 28.41 5.19
C THR A 10 0.46 27.04 4.68
N ASP A 11 0.82 26.71 3.45
CA ASP A 11 0.56 25.39 2.86
C ASP A 11 1.84 24.55 2.86
N VAL A 12 1.82 23.42 3.55
CA VAL A 12 2.92 22.47 3.62
C VAL A 12 2.61 21.25 2.77
N PRO A 13 3.16 21.14 1.54
CA PRO A 13 2.94 19.99 0.68
C PRO A 13 3.45 18.69 1.28
N ALA A 14 2.72 17.61 1.04
CA ALA A 14 3.08 16.25 1.44
C ALA A 14 3.18 15.34 0.21
N GLY A 15 4.06 14.35 0.28
CA GLY A 15 4.17 13.32 -0.74
C GLY A 15 2.98 12.36 -0.72
N ASP A 16 2.57 11.91 -1.90
CA ASP A 16 1.56 10.88 -2.11
C ASP A 16 2.01 9.97 -3.28
N ILE A 17 1.09 9.43 -4.07
CA ILE A 17 1.38 8.48 -5.15
C ILE A 17 2.54 8.98 -6.04
N GLY A 18 3.59 8.15 -6.15
CA GLY A 18 4.76 8.45 -6.97
C GLY A 18 5.70 9.53 -6.44
N VAL A 19 5.43 10.11 -5.25
CA VAL A 19 6.24 11.15 -4.62
C VAL A 19 6.93 10.63 -3.37
N GLY A 20 8.22 10.34 -3.49
CA GLY A 20 9.08 9.92 -2.39
C GLY A 20 10.08 11.01 -1.96
N GLY A 21 11.04 10.63 -1.12
CA GLY A 21 12.09 11.55 -0.64
C GLY A 21 12.89 12.22 -1.74
N ARG A 22 13.11 11.53 -2.87
CA ARG A 22 13.81 12.06 -4.04
C ARG A 22 13.05 13.24 -4.65
N GLU A 23 11.76 13.07 -4.92
CA GLU A 23 10.88 14.10 -5.52
C GLU A 23 10.72 15.29 -4.55
N VAL A 24 10.54 15.01 -3.26
CA VAL A 24 10.50 16.04 -2.21
C VAL A 24 11.81 16.80 -2.15
N GLY A 25 12.95 16.14 -2.29
CA GLY A 25 14.27 16.77 -2.35
C GLY A 25 14.39 17.74 -3.53
N TYR A 26 13.90 17.38 -4.72
CA TYR A 26 13.88 18.26 -5.88
C TYR A 26 13.00 19.49 -5.66
N MET A 27 11.80 19.29 -5.11
CA MET A 27 10.86 20.41 -4.82
C MET A 27 11.42 21.34 -3.76
N PHE A 28 11.98 20.80 -2.68
CA PHE A 28 12.59 21.60 -1.61
C PHE A 28 13.81 22.36 -2.09
N GLY A 29 14.68 21.74 -2.89
CA GLY A 29 15.84 22.40 -3.49
C GLY A 29 15.44 23.58 -4.39
N MET A 30 14.37 23.42 -5.20
CA MET A 30 13.84 24.52 -6.00
C MET A 30 13.20 25.60 -5.14
N TYR A 31 12.43 25.25 -4.11
CA TYR A 31 11.84 26.21 -3.18
C TYR A 31 12.92 27.06 -2.53
N LYS A 32 13.95 26.41 -1.95
CA LYS A 32 15.11 27.10 -1.34
C LYS A 32 15.81 28.05 -2.31
N LYS A 33 15.94 27.65 -3.58
CA LYS A 33 16.54 28.50 -4.62
C LYS A 33 15.71 29.74 -4.94
N LEU A 34 14.38 29.63 -4.87
CA LEU A 34 13.46 30.73 -5.19
C LEU A 34 13.25 31.70 -4.01
N THR A 35 13.20 31.17 -2.78
CA THR A 35 12.92 31.98 -1.58
C THR A 35 14.17 32.43 -0.84
N HIS A 36 15.32 31.80 -1.10
CA HIS A 36 16.55 31.94 -0.32
C HIS A 36 16.40 31.54 1.15
N GLU A 37 15.41 30.68 1.48
CA GLU A 37 15.10 30.24 2.83
C GLU A 37 15.32 28.74 2.99
N HIS A 38 15.64 28.30 4.20
CA HIS A 38 15.71 26.88 4.59
C HIS A 38 14.71 26.63 5.72
N THR A 39 13.45 26.41 5.33
CA THR A 39 12.31 26.33 6.25
C THR A 39 11.60 24.97 6.18
N GLY A 40 10.67 24.71 7.10
CA GLY A 40 9.89 23.48 7.20
C GLY A 40 8.75 23.35 6.19
N THR A 41 8.99 23.68 4.90
CA THR A 41 7.92 23.84 3.91
C THR A 41 7.35 22.53 3.37
N PHE A 42 8.10 21.44 3.30
CA PHE A 42 7.64 20.14 2.77
C PHE A 42 7.74 19.06 3.84
N THR A 43 6.79 18.12 3.84
CA THR A 43 6.92 16.87 4.60
C THR A 43 7.75 15.84 3.83
N GLY A 44 8.33 14.86 4.53
CA GLY A 44 9.08 13.78 3.86
C GLY A 44 10.47 14.16 3.34
N LYS A 45 11.01 15.30 3.78
CA LYS A 45 12.40 15.71 3.46
C LYS A 45 13.42 14.75 4.08
N GLY A 46 14.56 14.56 3.40
CA GLY A 46 15.73 13.92 3.98
C GLY A 46 16.31 14.72 5.14
N LEU A 47 17.13 14.08 5.98
CA LEU A 47 17.79 14.72 7.12
C LEU A 47 18.64 15.92 6.72
N GLU A 48 19.28 15.86 5.56
CA GLU A 48 20.12 16.91 4.97
C GLU A 48 19.32 18.19 4.62
N PHE A 49 18.00 18.06 4.51
CA PHE A 49 17.07 19.17 4.26
C PHE A 49 16.25 19.57 5.50
N GLY A 50 16.69 19.15 6.69
CA GLY A 50 16.01 19.44 7.95
C GLY A 50 14.76 18.59 8.20
N GLY A 51 14.65 17.44 7.52
CA GLY A 51 13.59 16.47 7.73
C GLY A 51 13.82 15.57 8.93
N SER A 52 12.86 14.70 9.21
CA SER A 52 12.92 13.67 10.23
C SER A 52 13.35 12.33 9.63
N LEU A 53 13.71 11.36 10.49
CA LEU A 53 13.93 9.98 10.07
C LEU A 53 12.64 9.42 9.45
N VAL A 54 12.77 8.93 8.21
CA VAL A 54 11.68 8.29 7.48
C VAL A 54 11.62 6.82 7.85
N ARG A 55 10.40 6.32 8.04
CA ARG A 55 10.10 4.88 8.16
C ARG A 55 9.17 4.48 7.03
N PRO A 56 9.70 4.04 5.88
CA PRO A 56 8.89 3.70 4.70
C PRO A 56 7.83 2.63 4.99
N GLU A 57 8.12 1.75 5.93
CA GLU A 57 7.24 0.64 6.35
C GLU A 57 6.07 1.08 7.25
N ALA A 58 6.10 2.29 7.81
CA ALA A 58 5.20 2.67 8.91
C ALA A 58 3.71 2.56 8.55
N THR A 59 3.31 2.97 7.37
CA THR A 59 1.91 2.89 6.92
C THR A 59 1.44 1.44 6.79
N GLY A 60 2.23 0.60 6.12
CA GLY A 60 1.93 -0.82 5.98
C GLY A 60 1.87 -1.54 7.33
N TYR A 61 2.81 -1.24 8.23
CA TYR A 61 2.85 -1.81 9.59
C TYR A 61 1.63 -1.40 10.40
N GLY A 62 1.26 -0.11 10.39
CA GLY A 62 0.09 0.40 11.09
C GLY A 62 -1.19 -0.27 10.63
N GLY A 63 -1.38 -0.39 9.31
CA GLY A 63 -2.53 -1.10 8.73
C GLY A 63 -2.62 -2.55 9.20
N LEU A 64 -1.50 -3.28 9.21
CA LEU A 64 -1.47 -4.66 9.69
C LEU A 64 -1.75 -4.78 11.19
N TYR A 65 -1.26 -3.86 12.01
CA TYR A 65 -1.62 -3.84 13.44
C TYR A 65 -3.11 -3.59 13.63
N PHE A 66 -3.70 -2.66 12.87
CA PHE A 66 -5.13 -2.41 12.92
C PHE A 66 -5.94 -3.67 12.52
N VAL A 67 -5.61 -4.29 11.38
CA VAL A 67 -6.26 -5.52 10.90
C VAL A 67 -6.12 -6.65 11.94
N LYS A 68 -4.94 -6.85 12.53
CA LYS A 68 -4.73 -7.83 13.60
C LYS A 68 -5.67 -7.59 14.79
N GLN A 69 -5.80 -6.34 15.25
CA GLN A 69 -6.69 -6.00 16.35
C GLN A 69 -8.16 -6.22 15.96
N MET A 70 -8.55 -5.86 14.74
CA MET A 70 -9.90 -6.10 14.24
C MET A 70 -10.25 -7.59 14.21
N LEU A 71 -9.35 -8.46 13.73
CA LEU A 71 -9.51 -9.91 13.77
C LEU A 71 -9.61 -10.44 15.21
N ALA A 72 -8.80 -9.93 16.11
CA ALA A 72 -8.79 -10.32 17.52
C ALA A 72 -10.14 -10.05 18.22
N THR A 73 -10.92 -9.04 17.80
CA THR A 73 -12.29 -8.81 18.31
C THR A 73 -13.24 -9.98 18.07
N LYS A 74 -12.90 -10.85 17.12
CA LYS A 74 -13.65 -12.08 16.79
C LYS A 74 -12.91 -13.35 17.22
N GLY A 75 -11.82 -13.24 17.98
CA GLY A 75 -11.00 -14.38 18.40
C GLY A 75 -10.24 -15.04 17.24
N ILE A 76 -10.02 -14.32 16.14
CA ILE A 76 -9.33 -14.84 14.95
C ILE A 76 -7.86 -14.41 15.01
N ASP A 77 -6.95 -15.36 14.82
CA ASP A 77 -5.53 -15.06 14.63
C ASP A 77 -5.24 -14.77 13.15
N ILE A 78 -4.37 -13.81 12.91
CA ILE A 78 -3.87 -13.49 11.57
C ILE A 78 -2.86 -14.55 11.06
N ALA A 79 -2.22 -15.28 11.95
CA ALA A 79 -1.28 -16.33 11.58
C ALA A 79 -1.95 -17.41 10.72
N GLY A 80 -1.27 -17.80 9.64
CA GLY A 80 -1.78 -18.77 8.66
C GLY A 80 -2.80 -18.23 7.67
N LYS A 81 -3.26 -16.97 7.81
CA LYS A 81 -4.22 -16.35 6.89
C LYS A 81 -3.56 -15.99 5.55
N ARG A 82 -4.30 -16.18 4.48
CA ARG A 82 -3.89 -15.77 3.13
C ARG A 82 -4.34 -14.34 2.89
N ILE A 83 -3.41 -13.52 2.41
CA ILE A 83 -3.63 -12.07 2.23
C ILE A 83 -3.39 -11.69 0.77
N ALA A 84 -4.37 -11.02 0.16
CA ALA A 84 -4.17 -10.30 -1.09
C ALA A 84 -3.79 -8.84 -0.79
N ILE A 85 -2.71 -8.37 -1.42
CA ILE A 85 -2.26 -6.99 -1.36
C ILE A 85 -2.25 -6.43 -2.78
N SER A 86 -2.73 -5.21 -2.98
CA SER A 86 -2.51 -4.43 -4.18
C SER A 86 -1.31 -3.51 -4.04
N GLY A 87 -0.71 -3.12 -5.18
CA GLY A 87 0.50 -2.29 -5.18
C GLY A 87 1.78 -3.07 -4.89
N PHE A 88 2.92 -2.39 -5.01
CA PHE A 88 4.26 -2.87 -4.63
C PHE A 88 5.17 -1.71 -4.18
N GLY A 89 4.56 -0.56 -3.85
CA GLY A 89 5.24 0.59 -3.25
C GLY A 89 5.50 0.39 -1.75
N ASN A 90 5.89 1.47 -1.05
CA ASN A 90 6.25 1.44 0.37
C ASN A 90 5.13 0.88 1.27
N VAL A 91 3.87 1.21 0.97
CA VAL A 91 2.71 0.71 1.72
C VAL A 91 2.58 -0.80 1.57
N ALA A 92 2.60 -1.30 0.33
CA ALA A 92 2.49 -2.73 0.04
C ALA A 92 3.69 -3.52 0.58
N TRP A 93 4.91 -2.99 0.43
CA TRP A 93 6.11 -3.59 1.00
C TRP A 93 6.03 -3.71 2.54
N GLY A 94 5.68 -2.61 3.22
CA GLY A 94 5.52 -2.62 4.67
C GLY A 94 4.44 -3.61 5.12
N ALA A 95 3.28 -3.62 4.43
CA ALA A 95 2.20 -4.56 4.70
C ALA A 95 2.64 -6.02 4.51
N ALA A 96 3.33 -6.34 3.41
CA ALA A 96 3.83 -7.69 3.14
C ALA A 96 4.86 -8.14 4.18
N SER A 97 5.80 -7.26 4.53
CA SER A 97 6.82 -7.53 5.55
C SER A 97 6.18 -7.82 6.92
N LYS A 98 5.26 -6.96 7.36
CA LYS A 98 4.59 -7.14 8.66
C LYS A 98 3.66 -8.35 8.67
N ALA A 99 2.91 -8.60 7.59
CA ALA A 99 2.06 -9.78 7.49
C ALA A 99 2.87 -11.07 7.65
N THR A 100 4.02 -11.17 6.97
CA THR A 100 4.94 -12.31 7.09
C THR A 100 5.48 -12.46 8.50
N GLN A 101 5.90 -11.37 9.15
CA GLN A 101 6.36 -11.40 10.56
C GLN A 101 5.27 -11.87 11.53
N LEU A 102 4.00 -11.61 11.22
CA LEU A 102 2.85 -12.08 12.01
C LEU A 102 2.39 -13.49 11.63
N GLY A 103 3.10 -14.19 10.75
CA GLY A 103 2.82 -15.55 10.34
C GLY A 103 1.72 -15.70 9.29
N ALA A 104 1.27 -14.60 8.67
CA ALA A 104 0.35 -14.65 7.55
C ALA A 104 1.10 -14.89 6.22
N LYS A 105 0.36 -15.28 5.18
CA LYS A 105 0.90 -15.53 3.85
C LYS A 105 0.36 -14.52 2.85
N VAL A 106 1.19 -13.59 2.39
CA VAL A 106 0.87 -12.66 1.31
C VAL A 106 1.02 -13.38 -0.02
N VAL A 107 -0.01 -13.39 -0.85
CA VAL A 107 -0.03 -14.18 -2.10
C VAL A 107 -0.13 -13.33 -3.36
N THR A 108 -0.30 -12.02 -3.25
CA THR A 108 -0.36 -11.12 -4.41
C THR A 108 0.39 -9.83 -4.17
N ILE A 109 0.94 -9.27 -5.25
CA ILE A 109 1.30 -7.85 -5.40
C ILE A 109 0.79 -7.38 -6.77
N SER A 110 0.58 -6.10 -6.95
CA SER A 110 0.10 -5.55 -8.22
C SER A 110 0.81 -4.26 -8.60
N GLY A 111 0.88 -4.03 -9.90
CA GLY A 111 1.34 -2.79 -10.52
C GLY A 111 0.32 -2.29 -11.55
N PRO A 112 0.63 -1.20 -12.27
CA PRO A 112 -0.21 -0.72 -13.37
C PRO A 112 -0.37 -1.73 -14.52
N ASP A 113 0.61 -2.65 -14.66
CA ASP A 113 0.64 -3.70 -15.68
C ASP A 113 -0.25 -4.91 -15.34
N GLY A 114 -0.66 -5.08 -14.08
CA GLY A 114 -1.46 -6.20 -13.62
C GLY A 114 -1.06 -6.66 -12.23
N TYR A 115 -1.31 -7.94 -11.91
CA TYR A 115 -0.88 -8.51 -10.63
C TYR A 115 -0.21 -9.89 -10.81
N VAL A 116 0.61 -10.26 -9.84
CA VAL A 116 1.18 -11.60 -9.71
C VAL A 116 0.48 -12.36 -8.58
N TYR A 117 0.35 -13.67 -8.78
CA TYR A 117 -0.17 -14.60 -7.77
C TYR A 117 0.91 -15.62 -7.45
N ASP A 118 1.39 -15.56 -6.20
CA ASP A 118 2.41 -16.45 -5.66
C ASP A 118 1.79 -17.30 -4.52
N PRO A 119 1.36 -18.54 -4.82
CA PRO A 119 0.70 -19.40 -3.84
C PRO A 119 1.61 -19.81 -2.69
N ASP A 120 2.93 -19.79 -2.89
CA ASP A 120 3.93 -20.13 -1.86
C ASP A 120 4.16 -18.99 -0.87
N GLY A 121 3.75 -17.78 -1.26
CA GLY A 121 3.85 -16.57 -0.47
C GLY A 121 5.03 -15.69 -0.84
N ILE A 122 4.83 -14.39 -0.63
CA ILE A 122 5.80 -13.32 -0.88
C ILE A 122 6.48 -13.02 0.45
N SER A 123 7.67 -13.58 0.67
CA SER A 123 8.44 -13.45 1.90
C SER A 123 9.94 -13.49 1.65
N GLY A 124 10.75 -13.07 2.63
CA GLY A 124 12.21 -13.09 2.53
C GLY A 124 12.70 -12.30 1.32
N GLU A 125 13.58 -12.90 0.50
CA GLU A 125 14.17 -12.27 -0.69
C GLU A 125 13.16 -11.76 -1.72
N LYS A 126 11.94 -12.34 -1.73
CA LYS A 126 10.86 -11.88 -2.62
C LYS A 126 10.35 -10.50 -2.20
N ILE A 127 10.34 -10.19 -0.90
CA ILE A 127 10.02 -8.85 -0.39
C ILE A 127 11.15 -7.87 -0.74
N ASP A 128 12.39 -8.29 -0.63
CA ASP A 128 13.54 -7.45 -1.02
C ASP A 128 13.50 -7.14 -2.52
N TYR A 129 13.10 -8.12 -3.32
CA TYR A 129 12.93 -7.91 -4.76
C TYR A 129 11.78 -6.93 -5.11
N MET A 130 10.73 -6.83 -4.30
CA MET A 130 9.74 -5.75 -4.45
C MET A 130 10.41 -4.36 -4.34
N LEU A 131 11.35 -4.20 -3.43
CA LEU A 131 12.10 -2.94 -3.28
C LEU A 131 13.01 -2.67 -4.48
N GLU A 132 13.65 -3.70 -5.03
CA GLU A 132 14.46 -3.58 -6.25
C GLU A 132 13.60 -3.14 -7.44
N LEU A 133 12.44 -3.77 -7.65
CA LEU A 133 11.48 -3.36 -8.67
C LEU A 133 11.05 -1.90 -8.50
N ARG A 134 10.77 -1.50 -7.27
CA ARG A 134 10.42 -0.10 -6.98
C ARG A 134 11.57 0.87 -7.28
N ALA A 135 12.81 0.47 -6.97
CA ALA A 135 13.99 1.31 -7.20
C ALA A 135 14.38 1.41 -8.68
N SER A 136 14.01 0.43 -9.52
CA SER A 136 14.31 0.45 -10.95
C SER A 136 13.62 1.59 -11.71
N GLY A 137 12.53 2.12 -11.15
CA GLY A 137 11.71 3.16 -11.78
C GLY A 137 10.75 2.61 -12.85
N GLU A 138 10.73 1.32 -13.07
CA GLU A 138 9.74 0.61 -13.88
C GLU A 138 8.58 0.22 -12.97
N ASP A 139 7.43 0.87 -13.13
CA ASP A 139 6.26 0.61 -12.29
C ASP A 139 5.47 -0.63 -12.77
N ILE A 140 6.17 -1.78 -12.90
CA ILE A 140 5.61 -3.04 -13.39
C ILE A 140 5.99 -4.20 -12.45
N VAL A 141 5.13 -5.23 -12.38
CA VAL A 141 5.34 -6.44 -11.57
C VAL A 141 5.59 -7.70 -12.39
N ALA A 142 5.45 -7.64 -13.71
CA ALA A 142 5.73 -8.77 -14.60
C ALA A 142 7.13 -9.40 -14.38
N PRO A 143 8.23 -8.63 -14.14
CA PRO A 143 9.55 -9.21 -13.87
C PRO A 143 9.60 -10.11 -12.63
N TYR A 144 8.73 -9.87 -11.63
CA TYR A 144 8.60 -10.76 -10.48
C TYR A 144 8.12 -12.15 -10.91
N ALA A 145 7.07 -12.18 -11.76
CA ALA A 145 6.52 -13.45 -12.25
C ALA A 145 7.56 -14.24 -13.06
N GLU A 146 8.34 -13.56 -13.90
CA GLU A 146 9.44 -14.18 -14.66
C GLU A 146 10.53 -14.75 -13.74
N LYS A 147 10.96 -13.97 -12.75
CA LYS A 147 12.05 -14.37 -11.84
C LYS A 147 11.68 -15.58 -10.98
N TYR A 148 10.44 -15.64 -10.48
CA TYR A 148 10.01 -16.67 -9.54
C TYR A 148 9.12 -17.75 -10.16
N GLY A 149 8.83 -17.68 -11.46
CA GLY A 149 8.04 -18.68 -12.18
C GLY A 149 6.58 -18.76 -11.70
N VAL A 150 6.00 -17.61 -11.27
CA VAL A 150 4.64 -17.53 -10.76
C VAL A 150 3.67 -16.94 -11.78
N GLN A 151 2.36 -17.02 -11.53
CA GLN A 151 1.37 -16.54 -12.47
C GLN A 151 1.30 -15.01 -12.50
N PHE A 152 1.26 -14.45 -13.70
CA PHE A 152 1.00 -13.04 -13.96
C PHE A 152 -0.34 -12.87 -14.66
N PHE A 153 -1.12 -11.89 -14.21
CA PHE A 153 -2.44 -11.56 -14.73
C PHE A 153 -2.44 -10.13 -15.27
N PRO A 154 -2.17 -9.94 -16.58
CA PRO A 154 -2.02 -8.60 -17.15
C PRO A 154 -3.34 -7.83 -17.11
N GLY A 155 -3.26 -6.54 -16.74
CA GLY A 155 -4.39 -5.61 -16.73
C GLY A 155 -5.48 -5.92 -15.70
N LYS A 156 -5.25 -6.90 -14.80
CA LYS A 156 -6.20 -7.28 -13.76
C LYS A 156 -5.78 -6.82 -12.37
N ARG A 157 -6.76 -6.81 -11.44
CA ARG A 157 -6.57 -6.56 -10.00
C ARG A 157 -6.62 -7.87 -9.21
N PRO A 158 -6.00 -7.96 -8.03
CA PRO A 158 -5.83 -9.22 -7.30
C PRO A 158 -7.10 -9.74 -6.60
N TRP A 159 -8.22 -9.04 -6.72
CA TRP A 159 -9.43 -9.28 -5.92
C TRP A 159 -10.22 -10.51 -6.35
N GLU A 160 -9.85 -11.15 -7.45
CA GLU A 160 -10.43 -12.44 -7.89
C GLU A 160 -9.81 -13.65 -7.15
N GLN A 161 -8.70 -13.46 -6.41
CA GLN A 161 -8.03 -14.55 -5.72
C GLN A 161 -8.75 -14.95 -4.42
N LYS A 162 -8.74 -16.26 -4.14
CA LYS A 162 -9.30 -16.77 -2.90
C LYS A 162 -8.35 -16.49 -1.73
N VAL A 163 -8.73 -15.56 -0.88
CA VAL A 163 -7.95 -15.11 0.29
C VAL A 163 -8.85 -14.88 1.50
N ASP A 164 -8.25 -14.90 2.68
CA ASP A 164 -8.95 -14.58 3.93
C ASP A 164 -9.04 -13.06 4.14
N ILE A 165 -8.02 -12.32 3.74
CA ILE A 165 -7.88 -10.89 4.00
C ILE A 165 -7.53 -10.18 2.69
N ALA A 166 -8.17 -9.05 2.42
CA ALA A 166 -7.84 -8.16 1.30
C ALA A 166 -7.37 -6.80 1.81
N LEU A 167 -6.22 -6.35 1.32
CA LEU A 167 -5.57 -5.11 1.73
C LEU A 167 -5.30 -4.21 0.51
N PRO A 168 -6.21 -3.28 0.19
CA PRO A 168 -5.92 -2.23 -0.79
C PRO A 168 -4.76 -1.36 -0.30
N CYS A 169 -3.63 -1.39 -1.04
CA CYS A 169 -2.39 -0.68 -0.70
C CYS A 169 -1.87 0.21 -1.84
N ALA A 170 -2.63 0.41 -2.90
CA ALA A 170 -2.20 1.14 -4.08
C ALA A 170 -2.93 2.48 -4.24
N THR A 171 -4.04 2.49 -4.95
CA THR A 171 -4.70 3.73 -5.36
C THR A 171 -6.11 3.87 -4.77
N GLN A 172 -6.66 5.09 -4.87
CA GLN A 172 -8.07 5.31 -4.51
C GLN A 172 -9.00 4.55 -5.46
N ASN A 173 -10.14 4.10 -4.91
CA ASN A 173 -11.23 3.46 -5.67
C ASN A 173 -10.80 2.25 -6.51
N GLU A 174 -9.78 1.54 -6.06
CA GLU A 174 -9.25 0.37 -6.77
C GLU A 174 -10.08 -0.90 -6.59
N LEU A 175 -10.92 -0.96 -5.55
CA LEU A 175 -11.79 -2.09 -5.27
C LEU A 175 -13.25 -1.65 -5.45
N ASP A 176 -13.88 -2.17 -6.50
CA ASP A 176 -15.25 -1.83 -6.88
C ASP A 176 -16.28 -2.86 -6.39
N GLU A 177 -17.55 -2.66 -6.78
CA GLU A 177 -18.65 -3.53 -6.38
C GLU A 177 -18.49 -4.98 -6.85
N GLU A 178 -18.00 -5.19 -8.07
CA GLU A 178 -17.79 -6.53 -8.63
C GLU A 178 -16.62 -7.24 -7.95
N ASP A 179 -15.58 -6.52 -7.63
CA ASP A 179 -14.45 -7.03 -6.85
C ASP A 179 -14.90 -7.45 -5.45
N ALA A 180 -15.75 -6.63 -4.80
CA ALA A 180 -16.32 -6.95 -3.49
C ALA A 180 -17.18 -8.22 -3.53
N LYS A 181 -18.03 -8.39 -4.55
CA LYS A 181 -18.83 -9.61 -4.74
C LYS A 181 -17.93 -10.84 -4.84
N ARG A 182 -16.87 -10.78 -5.67
CA ARG A 182 -15.92 -11.90 -5.84
C ARG A 182 -15.19 -12.22 -4.53
N LEU A 183 -14.72 -11.22 -3.81
CA LEU A 183 -14.07 -11.44 -2.51
C LEU A 183 -15.01 -12.11 -1.50
N ILE A 184 -16.27 -11.67 -1.43
CA ILE A 184 -17.29 -12.25 -0.54
C ILE A 184 -17.60 -13.71 -0.95
N GLU A 185 -17.81 -13.99 -2.23
CA GLU A 185 -18.03 -15.34 -2.77
C GLU A 185 -16.83 -16.26 -2.47
N ASN A 186 -15.61 -15.73 -2.53
CA ASN A 186 -14.38 -16.45 -2.22
C ASN A 186 -14.13 -16.62 -0.71
N GLY A 187 -14.99 -16.05 0.14
CA GLY A 187 -14.95 -16.23 1.59
C GLY A 187 -14.00 -15.31 2.32
N VAL A 188 -13.76 -14.09 1.82
CA VAL A 188 -13.00 -13.07 2.55
C VAL A 188 -13.66 -12.79 3.90
N ILE A 189 -12.86 -12.66 4.96
CA ILE A 189 -13.36 -12.38 6.31
C ILE A 189 -13.06 -10.96 6.77
N CYS A 190 -12.08 -10.31 6.13
CA CYS A 190 -11.61 -8.98 6.51
C CYS A 190 -11.10 -8.22 5.30
N VAL A 191 -11.47 -6.94 5.22
CA VAL A 191 -10.92 -5.97 4.28
C VAL A 191 -10.39 -4.78 5.09
N GLY A 192 -9.12 -4.45 4.92
CA GLY A 192 -8.47 -3.32 5.58
C GLY A 192 -7.84 -2.39 4.57
N GLU A 193 -8.34 -1.17 4.42
CA GLU A 193 -7.73 -0.18 3.56
C GLU A 193 -6.43 0.33 4.19
N ILE A 194 -5.32 0.16 3.49
CA ILE A 194 -4.04 0.75 3.87
C ILE A 194 -3.67 1.89 2.92
N SER A 195 -4.39 2.01 1.80
CA SER A 195 -4.42 3.19 0.94
C SER A 195 -5.43 4.23 1.43
N ASN A 196 -5.38 5.44 0.89
CA ASN A 196 -6.19 6.57 1.37
C ASN A 196 -7.70 6.40 1.19
N MET A 197 -8.17 5.63 0.23
CA MET A 197 -9.58 5.37 -0.08
C MET A 197 -9.65 4.23 -1.11
N GLY A 198 -9.26 3.03 -0.69
CA GLY A 198 -9.08 1.88 -1.59
C GLY A 198 -10.39 1.35 -2.17
N CYS A 199 -11.45 1.33 -1.39
CA CYS A 199 -12.76 0.80 -1.78
C CYS A 199 -13.70 1.90 -2.25
N ARG A 200 -14.53 1.58 -3.25
CA ARG A 200 -15.68 2.42 -3.63
C ARG A 200 -16.81 2.27 -2.62
N PRO A 201 -17.68 3.27 -2.46
CA PRO A 201 -18.80 3.21 -1.50
C PRO A 201 -19.67 1.96 -1.66
N GLU A 202 -19.96 1.55 -2.88
CA GLU A 202 -20.79 0.38 -3.18
C GLU A 202 -20.14 -0.93 -2.68
N ALA A 203 -18.83 -1.03 -2.76
CA ALA A 203 -18.06 -2.15 -2.22
C ALA A 203 -18.12 -2.17 -0.69
N ILE A 204 -17.97 -1.01 -0.05
CA ILE A 204 -18.06 -0.86 1.41
C ILE A 204 -19.44 -1.29 1.91
N ASP A 205 -20.52 -0.84 1.27
CA ASP A 205 -21.89 -1.21 1.61
C ASP A 205 -22.09 -2.73 1.54
N LEU A 206 -21.52 -3.39 0.53
CA LEU A 206 -21.55 -4.85 0.42
C LEU A 206 -20.81 -5.54 1.56
N PHE A 207 -19.60 -5.09 1.92
CA PHE A 207 -18.86 -5.67 3.04
C PHE A 207 -19.63 -5.54 4.35
N ILE A 208 -20.19 -4.38 4.64
CA ILE A 208 -21.02 -4.15 5.83
C ILE A 208 -22.26 -5.04 5.83
N LYS A 209 -22.99 -5.10 4.70
CA LYS A 209 -24.20 -5.93 4.54
C LYS A 209 -23.90 -7.42 4.78
N HIS A 210 -22.78 -7.91 4.31
CA HIS A 210 -22.36 -9.31 4.47
C HIS A 210 -21.58 -9.57 5.76
N ARG A 211 -21.48 -8.56 6.66
CA ARG A 211 -20.77 -8.66 7.95
C ARG A 211 -19.29 -9.01 7.82
N ILE A 212 -18.67 -8.65 6.71
CA ILE A 212 -17.22 -8.72 6.55
C ILE A 212 -16.61 -7.63 7.43
N MET A 213 -15.54 -7.95 8.16
CA MET A 213 -14.81 -6.94 8.92
C MET A 213 -14.18 -5.95 7.97
N TYR A 214 -14.52 -4.67 8.12
CA TYR A 214 -14.03 -3.61 7.26
C TYR A 214 -13.35 -2.51 8.07
N GLY A 215 -12.14 -2.14 7.69
CA GLY A 215 -11.36 -1.05 8.24
C GLY A 215 -11.11 0.04 7.18
N PRO A 216 -11.61 1.27 7.39
CA PRO A 216 -11.43 2.36 6.43
C PRO A 216 -10.00 2.89 6.44
N GLY A 217 -9.56 3.50 5.33
CA GLY A 217 -8.22 4.05 5.15
C GLY A 217 -7.83 5.22 6.07
N LYS A 218 -8.76 5.68 6.91
CA LYS A 218 -8.54 6.72 7.93
C LYS A 218 -8.74 6.22 9.36
N ALA A 219 -8.71 4.91 9.56
CA ALA A 219 -8.83 4.28 10.87
C ALA A 219 -7.59 4.48 11.75
#